data_8ebf3d06f1c59009381aaf2dd0be2210
#
_entry.id   8ebf3d06f1c59009381aaf2dd0be2210
#
_cell.length_a   1.000
_cell.length_b   1.000
_cell.length_c   1.000
_cell.angle_alpha   90.00
_cell.angle_beta   90.00
_cell.angle_gamma   90.00
#
_symmetry.space_group_name_H-M   'P 1'
#
loop_
_entity.id
_entity.type
_entity.pdbx_description
1 polymer ?
#
loop_
_entity_poly.entity_id
_entity_poly.type
_entity_poly.pdbx_seq_one_letter_code
_entity_poly.pdbx_strand_id
1 'polypeptide(L)'
;TESNRFRDKIVLVTDSPYSDVAPSELEFDVTDSEWRKCSMSLRLEHEFTHYATMRLWGTMRTNLFDELLADFMGMTHALGHFSKDTFSRFLGLSHWPTAKPNARAYTYQGALDGRAFVVAGRLILSAAAALDCLSDSFYASKTRFIFFLALCQLGIADLVRDGTDPRFHQAYARAHRLCSKEKGLCL
;
A
#
# COMPACT_ATOMS: atom_id res chain seq x y z
N THR A 1 25.14 -14.92 7.86
CA THR A 1 25.68 -15.41 6.60
C THR A 1 25.83 -14.25 5.64
N GLU A 2 27.08 -13.86 5.34
CA GLU A 2 27.47 -12.67 4.56
C GLU A 2 27.07 -12.69 3.09
N SER A 3 26.61 -13.82 2.54
CA SER A 3 26.39 -13.99 1.11
C SER A 3 25.22 -13.19 0.49
N ASN A 4 24.37 -12.56 1.29
CA ASN A 4 23.20 -11.80 0.80
C ASN A 4 23.45 -10.30 0.62
N ARG A 5 24.59 -9.77 1.06
CA ARG A 5 24.90 -8.32 1.00
C ARG A 5 25.24 -7.80 -0.40
N PHE A 6 25.61 -8.70 -1.32
CA PHE A 6 26.12 -8.33 -2.65
C PHE A 6 25.27 -8.88 -3.80
N ARG A 7 24.03 -9.29 -3.54
CA ARG A 7 23.13 -9.71 -4.61
C ARG A 7 22.37 -8.49 -5.13
N ASP A 8 22.52 -8.22 -6.40
CA ASP A 8 21.71 -7.24 -7.12
C ASP A 8 20.23 -7.63 -7.00
N LYS A 9 19.37 -6.64 -6.86
CA LYS A 9 17.92 -6.79 -6.86
C LYS A 9 17.40 -6.18 -8.16
N ILE A 10 16.62 -6.96 -8.88
CA ILE A 10 15.99 -6.54 -10.12
C ILE A 10 14.49 -6.48 -9.89
N VAL A 11 13.90 -5.35 -10.21
CA VAL A 11 12.44 -5.17 -10.24
C VAL A 11 12.00 -5.32 -11.69
N LEU A 12 11.19 -6.33 -11.96
CA LEU A 12 10.59 -6.55 -13.27
C LEU A 12 9.18 -5.96 -13.26
N VAL A 13 8.94 -5.06 -14.20
CA VAL A 13 7.64 -4.40 -14.35
C VAL A 13 7.12 -4.58 -15.78
N THR A 14 5.79 -4.59 -15.91
CA THR A 14 5.10 -4.62 -17.20
C THR A 14 4.43 -3.27 -17.44
N ASP A 15 4.14 -2.94 -18.69
CA ASP A 15 3.40 -1.75 -19.09
C ASP A 15 1.88 -1.96 -19.20
N SER A 16 1.39 -3.14 -18.75
CA SER A 16 -0.03 -3.45 -18.69
C SER A 16 -0.77 -2.56 -17.67
N PRO A 17 -2.09 -2.41 -17.77
CA PRO A 17 -2.91 -1.80 -16.73
C PRO A 17 -2.63 -2.41 -15.34
N TYR A 18 -2.60 -1.58 -14.30
CA TYR A 18 -2.34 -2.05 -12.95
C TYR A 18 -3.46 -2.97 -12.47
N SER A 19 -3.10 -4.16 -11.98
CA SER A 19 -4.04 -5.20 -11.52
C SER A 19 -5.09 -5.61 -12.57
N ASP A 20 -4.76 -5.47 -13.86
CA ASP A 20 -5.67 -5.73 -14.99
C ASP A 20 -6.97 -4.90 -14.92
N VAL A 21 -6.96 -3.74 -14.26
CA VAL A 21 -8.09 -2.83 -14.16
C VAL A 21 -8.08 -1.91 -15.39
N ALA A 22 -9.18 -1.92 -16.16
CA ALA A 22 -9.32 -1.07 -17.33
C ALA A 22 -9.57 0.40 -16.93
N PRO A 23 -9.20 1.39 -17.77
CA PRO A 23 -9.52 2.81 -17.52
C PRO A 23 -10.99 3.06 -17.22
N SER A 24 -11.89 2.37 -17.90
CA SER A 24 -13.34 2.46 -17.70
C SER A 24 -13.86 1.95 -16.36
N GLU A 25 -13.03 1.25 -15.60
CA GLU A 25 -13.35 0.77 -14.25
C GLU A 25 -12.88 1.74 -13.16
N LEU A 26 -12.14 2.80 -13.51
CA LEU A 26 -11.66 3.80 -12.59
C LEU A 26 -12.73 4.87 -12.28
N GLU A 27 -12.56 5.58 -11.20
CA GLU A 27 -13.49 6.63 -10.74
C GLU A 27 -13.18 8.00 -11.34
N PHE A 28 -12.16 8.07 -12.19
CA PHE A 28 -11.69 9.29 -12.85
C PHE A 28 -11.43 9.02 -14.33
N ASP A 29 -11.61 10.07 -15.14
CA ASP A 29 -11.37 9.98 -16.57
C ASP A 29 -9.87 9.94 -16.88
N VAL A 30 -9.46 8.92 -17.62
CA VAL A 30 -8.08 8.72 -18.06
C VAL A 30 -8.07 7.95 -19.39
N THR A 31 -7.18 8.33 -20.28
CA THR A 31 -6.98 7.60 -21.53
C THR A 31 -6.16 6.31 -21.29
N ASP A 32 -6.26 5.35 -22.19
CA ASP A 32 -5.44 4.11 -22.13
C ASP A 32 -3.94 4.40 -22.03
N SER A 33 -3.45 5.41 -22.78
CA SER A 33 -2.04 5.79 -22.77
C SER A 33 -1.61 6.39 -21.43
N GLU A 34 -2.43 7.24 -20.85
CA GLU A 34 -2.16 7.85 -19.54
C GLU A 34 -2.23 6.80 -18.44
N TRP A 35 -3.25 5.92 -18.49
CA TRP A 35 -3.39 4.85 -17.51
C TRP A 35 -2.20 3.88 -17.52
N ARG A 36 -1.68 3.52 -18.69
CA ARG A 36 -0.45 2.71 -18.78
C ARG A 36 0.74 3.39 -18.11
N LYS A 37 0.93 4.70 -18.32
CA LYS A 37 2.00 5.48 -17.68
C LYS A 37 1.82 5.54 -16.16
N CYS A 38 0.60 5.83 -15.70
CA CYS A 38 0.27 5.82 -14.28
C CYS A 38 0.47 4.43 -13.67
N SER A 39 0.03 3.37 -14.36
CA SER A 39 0.20 1.98 -13.94
C SER A 39 1.67 1.58 -13.76
N MET A 40 2.54 2.03 -14.66
CA MET A 40 3.98 1.81 -14.55
C MET A 40 4.55 2.52 -13.32
N SER A 41 4.21 3.80 -13.14
CA SER A 41 4.65 4.59 -11.99
C SER A 41 4.15 4.01 -10.66
N LEU A 42 2.87 3.62 -10.61
CA LEU A 42 2.24 2.98 -9.46
C LEU A 42 2.97 1.67 -9.11
N ARG A 43 3.20 0.81 -10.10
CA ARG A 43 3.86 -0.49 -9.92
C ARG A 43 5.30 -0.33 -9.43
N LEU A 44 6.06 0.60 -9.98
CA LEU A 44 7.43 0.87 -9.53
C LEU A 44 7.46 1.29 -8.06
N GLU A 45 6.61 2.21 -7.66
CA GLU A 45 6.56 2.67 -6.27
C GLU A 45 6.05 1.58 -5.32
N HIS A 46 5.07 0.76 -5.76
CA HIS A 46 4.60 -0.43 -5.05
C HIS A 46 5.76 -1.39 -4.74
N GLU A 47 6.52 -1.77 -5.76
CA GLU A 47 7.67 -2.68 -5.60
C GLU A 47 8.79 -2.05 -4.76
N PHE A 48 9.06 -0.76 -4.93
CA PHE A 48 10.02 -0.04 -4.08
C PHE A 48 9.57 0.02 -2.62
N THR A 49 8.27 0.10 -2.36
CA THR A 49 7.71 0.03 -1.01
C THR A 49 7.99 -1.32 -0.37
N HIS A 50 7.76 -2.43 -1.06
CA HIS A 50 8.13 -3.76 -0.60
C HIS A 50 9.63 -3.89 -0.35
N TYR A 51 10.45 -3.36 -1.25
CA TYR A 51 11.91 -3.36 -1.07
C TYR A 51 12.33 -2.55 0.16
N ALA A 52 11.73 -1.38 0.37
CA ALA A 52 12.02 -0.52 1.52
C ALA A 52 11.63 -1.20 2.84
N THR A 53 10.44 -1.80 2.92
CA THR A 53 9.99 -2.54 4.11
C THR A 53 10.93 -3.71 4.42
N MET A 54 11.34 -4.45 3.42
CA MET A 54 12.32 -5.54 3.58
C MET A 54 13.67 -5.03 4.10
N ARG A 55 14.13 -3.88 3.60
CA ARG A 55 15.44 -3.31 4.00
C ARG A 55 15.40 -2.72 5.41
N LEU A 56 14.32 -2.07 5.78
CA LEU A 56 14.19 -1.37 7.06
C LEU A 56 13.81 -2.31 8.21
N TRP A 57 13.00 -3.32 7.94
CA TRP A 57 12.47 -4.23 8.98
C TRP A 57 12.92 -5.68 8.82
N GLY A 58 13.72 -5.98 7.81
CA GLY A 58 14.27 -7.33 7.60
C GLY A 58 13.26 -8.38 7.15
N THR A 59 12.02 -7.98 6.89
CA THR A 59 10.93 -8.88 6.49
C THR A 59 10.06 -8.24 5.41
N MET A 60 9.76 -8.98 4.39
CA MET A 60 8.69 -8.71 3.45
C MET A 60 7.64 -9.79 3.69
N ARG A 61 6.50 -9.40 4.21
CA ARG A 61 5.37 -10.29 4.40
C ARG A 61 4.50 -10.18 3.15
N THR A 62 4.38 -11.21 2.38
CA THR A 62 3.43 -11.27 1.26
C THR A 62 2.02 -11.52 1.80
N ASN A 63 1.40 -10.49 2.34
CA ASN A 63 0.05 -10.54 2.90
C ASN A 63 -0.74 -9.28 2.52
N LEU A 64 -2.05 -9.31 2.72
CA LEU A 64 -2.95 -8.22 2.35
C LEU A 64 -2.57 -6.87 2.98
N PHE A 65 -1.92 -6.86 4.14
CA PHE A 65 -1.52 -5.61 4.80
C PHE A 65 -0.29 -4.98 4.13
N ASP A 66 0.68 -5.79 3.74
CA ASP A 66 1.84 -5.28 2.99
C ASP A 66 1.41 -4.74 1.62
N GLU A 67 0.42 -5.41 0.98
CA GLU A 67 -0.18 -4.92 -0.27
C GLU A 67 -0.91 -3.59 -0.08
N LEU A 68 -1.63 -3.43 1.04
CA LEU A 68 -2.27 -2.14 1.35
C LEU A 68 -1.24 -1.02 1.47
N LEU A 69 -0.12 -1.26 2.16
CA LEU A 69 0.95 -0.27 2.28
C LEU A 69 1.59 0.05 0.93
N ALA A 70 1.87 -0.97 0.14
CA ALA A 70 2.50 -0.81 -1.17
C ALA A 70 1.57 -0.09 -2.17
N ASP A 71 0.29 -0.47 -2.21
CA ASP A 71 -0.72 0.19 -3.05
C ASP A 71 -0.98 1.63 -2.55
N PHE A 72 -1.00 1.89 -1.24
CA PHE A 72 -1.14 3.23 -0.70
C PHE A 72 0.00 4.15 -1.17
N MET A 73 1.24 3.69 -1.06
CA MET A 73 2.40 4.45 -1.53
C MET A 73 2.40 4.63 -3.06
N GLY A 74 2.07 3.57 -3.79
CA GLY A 74 1.97 3.58 -5.24
C GLY A 74 0.89 4.54 -5.76
N MET A 75 -0.32 4.46 -5.21
CA MET A 75 -1.45 5.31 -5.61
C MET A 75 -1.19 6.77 -5.27
N THR A 76 -0.75 7.06 -4.06
CA THR A 76 -0.42 8.44 -3.66
C THR A 76 0.71 9.03 -4.51
N HIS A 77 1.64 8.20 -5.00
CA HIS A 77 2.69 8.64 -5.91
C HIS A 77 2.17 8.92 -7.33
N ALA A 78 1.47 7.96 -7.91
CA ALA A 78 1.11 7.98 -9.32
C ALA A 78 -0.18 8.76 -9.62
N LEU A 79 -1.14 8.73 -8.68
CA LEU A 79 -2.47 9.32 -8.85
C LEU A 79 -2.64 10.60 -8.00
N GLY A 80 -1.72 10.88 -7.09
CA GLY A 80 -1.81 12.02 -6.17
C GLY A 80 -2.73 11.78 -4.97
N HIS A 81 -3.48 10.69 -4.91
CA HIS A 81 -4.38 10.35 -3.80
C HIS A 81 -4.50 8.84 -3.64
N PHE A 82 -4.96 8.41 -2.47
CA PHE A 82 -5.39 7.05 -2.23
C PHE A 82 -6.92 7.02 -2.19
N SER A 83 -7.52 6.03 -2.84
CA SER A 83 -8.95 5.74 -2.78
C SER A 83 -9.15 4.29 -2.36
N LYS A 84 -9.93 4.08 -1.32
CA LYS A 84 -10.34 2.75 -0.85
C LYS A 84 -11.05 1.98 -1.98
N ASP A 85 -11.89 2.67 -2.77
CA ASP A 85 -12.67 2.01 -3.82
C ASP A 85 -11.78 1.58 -4.99
N THR A 86 -10.83 2.42 -5.40
CA THR A 86 -9.81 2.04 -6.38
C THR A 86 -8.91 0.89 -5.85
N PHE A 87 -8.47 0.95 -4.60
CA PHE A 87 -7.72 -0.14 -3.97
C PHE A 87 -8.52 -1.45 -3.94
N SER A 88 -9.82 -1.39 -3.61
CA SER A 88 -10.68 -2.58 -3.61
C SER A 88 -10.80 -3.21 -5.00
N ARG A 89 -10.83 -2.40 -6.07
CA ARG A 89 -10.81 -2.85 -7.47
C ARG A 89 -9.49 -3.55 -7.79
N PHE A 90 -8.36 -2.97 -7.39
CA PHE A 90 -7.03 -3.56 -7.62
C PHE A 90 -6.87 -4.93 -6.95
N LEU A 91 -7.48 -5.13 -5.79
CA LEU A 91 -7.48 -6.45 -5.14
C LEU A 91 -8.58 -7.39 -5.65
N GLY A 92 -9.55 -6.89 -6.43
CA GLY A 92 -10.73 -7.65 -6.85
C GLY A 92 -11.77 -7.86 -5.73
N LEU A 93 -11.82 -6.96 -4.75
CA LEU A 93 -12.67 -7.01 -3.55
C LEU A 93 -13.86 -6.04 -3.58
N SER A 94 -14.16 -5.39 -4.70
CA SER A 94 -15.22 -4.36 -4.82
C SER A 94 -16.60 -4.84 -4.36
N HIS A 95 -16.87 -6.15 -4.43
CA HIS A 95 -18.15 -6.75 -4.02
C HIS A 95 -17.94 -7.78 -2.89
N TRP A 96 -16.95 -7.55 -2.02
CA TRP A 96 -16.64 -8.48 -0.94
C TRP A 96 -17.85 -8.73 -0.03
N PRO A 97 -18.15 -9.97 0.36
CA PRO A 97 -17.31 -11.18 0.29
C PRO A 97 -17.33 -11.95 -1.04
N THR A 98 -18.03 -11.47 -2.06
CA THR A 98 -17.98 -12.06 -3.40
C THR A 98 -16.84 -11.40 -4.16
N ALA A 99 -15.71 -12.09 -4.29
CA ALA A 99 -14.58 -11.59 -5.07
C ALA A 99 -14.71 -11.99 -6.54
N LYS A 100 -14.06 -11.23 -7.44
CA LYS A 100 -13.91 -11.62 -8.85
C LYS A 100 -13.20 -12.98 -8.92
N PRO A 101 -13.53 -13.86 -9.87
CA PRO A 101 -12.67 -14.99 -10.20
C PRO A 101 -11.26 -14.49 -10.49
N ASN A 102 -10.26 -15.15 -9.97
CA ASN A 102 -8.84 -14.74 -10.09
C ASN A 102 -8.50 -13.37 -9.45
N ALA A 103 -9.29 -12.91 -8.47
CA ALA A 103 -8.95 -11.70 -7.73
C ALA A 103 -7.53 -11.77 -7.16
N ARG A 104 -6.74 -10.68 -7.32
CA ARG A 104 -5.38 -10.59 -6.80
C ARG A 104 -5.31 -10.91 -5.30
N ALA A 105 -6.35 -10.59 -4.55
CA ALA A 105 -6.45 -10.90 -3.13
C ALA A 105 -6.23 -12.38 -2.80
N TYR A 106 -6.62 -13.31 -3.67
CA TYR A 106 -6.42 -14.75 -3.43
C TYR A 106 -4.95 -15.17 -3.40
N THR A 107 -4.07 -14.42 -4.09
CA THR A 107 -2.62 -14.64 -4.04
C THR A 107 -2.09 -14.51 -2.60
N TYR A 108 -2.75 -13.70 -1.78
CA TYR A 108 -2.36 -13.40 -0.40
C TYR A 108 -3.17 -14.16 0.66
N GLN A 109 -4.00 -15.12 0.25
CA GLN A 109 -4.77 -15.93 1.17
C GLN A 109 -3.86 -16.80 2.07
N GLY A 110 -2.77 -17.31 1.52
CA GLY A 110 -1.80 -18.13 2.25
C GLY A 110 -2.48 -19.36 2.88
N ALA A 111 -2.25 -19.58 4.18
CA ALA A 111 -2.83 -20.68 4.94
C ALA A 111 -4.21 -20.38 5.55
N LEU A 112 -4.82 -19.21 5.25
CA LEU A 112 -6.14 -18.87 5.77
C LEU A 112 -7.21 -19.75 5.11
N ASP A 113 -8.10 -20.34 5.93
CA ASP A 113 -9.31 -20.95 5.42
C ASP A 113 -10.29 -19.91 4.86
N GLY A 114 -11.34 -20.36 4.18
CA GLY A 114 -12.28 -19.45 3.53
C GLY A 114 -12.96 -18.46 4.50
N ARG A 115 -13.25 -18.87 5.76
CA ARG A 115 -13.87 -18.01 6.77
C ARG A 115 -12.88 -16.96 7.27
N ALA A 116 -11.67 -17.38 7.60
CA ALA A 116 -10.61 -16.48 8.03
C ALA A 116 -10.24 -15.49 6.92
N PHE A 117 -10.21 -15.92 5.66
CA PHE A 117 -9.94 -15.05 4.54
C PHE A 117 -11.06 -14.00 4.33
N VAL A 118 -12.33 -14.38 4.53
CA VAL A 118 -13.45 -13.41 4.51
C VAL A 118 -13.26 -12.34 5.58
N VAL A 119 -12.86 -12.73 6.80
CA VAL A 119 -12.57 -11.76 7.87
C VAL A 119 -11.38 -10.90 7.52
N ALA A 120 -10.30 -11.47 7.00
CA ALA A 120 -9.11 -10.71 6.56
C ALA A 120 -9.45 -9.67 5.50
N GLY A 121 -10.29 -10.02 4.50
CA GLY A 121 -10.75 -9.09 3.48
C GLY A 121 -11.59 -7.94 4.04
N ARG A 122 -12.44 -8.19 5.04
CA ARG A 122 -13.18 -7.11 5.73
C ARG A 122 -12.24 -6.19 6.50
N LEU A 123 -11.28 -6.75 7.21
CA LEU A 123 -10.30 -5.97 7.98
C LEU A 123 -9.44 -5.10 7.06
N ILE A 124 -8.99 -5.63 5.92
CA ILE A 124 -8.17 -4.85 4.99
C ILE A 124 -8.97 -3.71 4.34
N LEU A 125 -10.24 -3.93 3.98
CA LEU A 125 -11.10 -2.88 3.45
C LEU A 125 -11.44 -1.82 4.50
N SER A 126 -11.57 -2.19 5.77
CA SER A 126 -11.74 -1.22 6.87
C SER A 126 -10.46 -0.42 7.11
N ALA A 127 -9.29 -1.06 7.05
CA ALA A 127 -8.01 -0.36 7.13
C ALA A 127 -7.78 0.58 5.94
N ALA A 128 -8.18 0.16 4.73
CA ALA A 128 -8.15 1.02 3.55
C ALA A 128 -9.05 2.25 3.70
N ALA A 129 -10.27 2.09 4.27
CA ALA A 129 -11.15 3.22 4.55
C ALA A 129 -10.53 4.22 5.54
N ALA A 130 -9.83 3.73 6.57
CA ALA A 130 -9.12 4.59 7.51
C ALA A 130 -7.97 5.35 6.83
N LEU A 131 -7.21 4.69 5.94
CA LEU A 131 -6.14 5.34 5.17
C LEU A 131 -6.69 6.36 4.17
N ASP A 132 -7.84 6.12 3.57
CA ASP A 132 -8.53 7.04 2.67
C ASP A 132 -8.85 8.35 3.40
N CYS A 133 -9.45 8.26 4.59
CA CYS A 133 -9.72 9.43 5.43
C CYS A 133 -8.45 10.19 5.86
N LEU A 134 -7.31 9.49 5.99
CA LEU A 134 -6.03 10.10 6.36
C LEU A 134 -5.28 10.68 5.16
N SER A 135 -5.65 10.30 3.94
CA SER A 135 -4.90 10.63 2.72
C SER A 135 -4.79 12.12 2.47
N ASP A 136 -5.82 12.90 2.79
CA ASP A 136 -5.82 14.37 2.63
C ASP A 136 -4.73 15.07 3.47
N SER A 137 -4.41 14.51 4.64
CA SER A 137 -3.33 15.00 5.50
C SER A 137 -1.93 14.68 4.96
N PHE A 138 -1.86 13.78 3.99
CA PHE A 138 -0.62 13.21 3.47
C PHE A 138 -0.02 13.97 2.29
N TYR A 139 -0.81 14.81 1.61
CA TYR A 139 -0.41 15.50 0.38
C TYR A 139 0.71 16.53 0.52
N ALA A 140 1.07 16.93 1.72
CA ALA A 140 2.27 17.72 1.92
C ALA A 140 3.50 16.83 1.66
N SER A 141 4.13 16.97 0.51
CA SER A 141 5.21 16.12 -0.03
C SER A 141 6.37 15.81 0.93
N LYS A 142 6.61 16.68 1.93
CA LYS A 142 7.64 16.48 2.96
C LYS A 142 7.26 15.45 4.04
N THR A 143 6.01 15.02 4.10
CA THR A 143 5.51 14.10 5.14
C THR A 143 5.39 12.66 4.65
N ARG A 144 5.51 12.41 3.35
CA ARG A 144 5.30 11.10 2.73
C ARG A 144 6.18 10.00 3.33
N PHE A 145 7.47 10.24 3.47
CA PHE A 145 8.40 9.28 4.07
C PHE A 145 8.11 9.06 5.56
N ILE A 146 7.80 10.13 6.29
CA ILE A 146 7.43 10.06 7.71
C ILE A 146 6.15 9.23 7.89
N PHE A 147 5.18 9.43 7.01
CA PHE A 147 3.92 8.69 7.01
C PHE A 147 4.16 7.20 6.75
N PHE A 148 4.96 6.88 5.72
CA PHE A 148 5.39 5.51 5.44
C PHE A 148 6.04 4.86 6.67
N LEU A 149 6.99 5.53 7.32
CA LEU A 149 7.62 5.04 8.53
C LEU A 149 6.62 4.86 9.69
N ALA A 150 5.59 5.70 9.79
CA ALA A 150 4.54 5.55 10.78
C ALA A 150 3.67 4.32 10.48
N LEU A 151 3.23 4.16 9.23
CA LEU A 151 2.44 3.00 8.81
C LEU A 151 3.17 1.68 9.04
N CYS A 152 4.47 1.64 8.78
CA CYS A 152 5.28 0.44 9.01
C CYS A 152 5.40 0.03 10.50
N GLN A 153 5.06 0.92 11.43
CA GLN A 153 5.04 0.62 12.87
C GLN A 153 3.68 0.09 13.34
N LEU A 154 2.67 0.06 12.48
CA LEU A 154 1.31 -0.32 12.80
C LEU A 154 0.99 -1.72 12.24
N GLY A 155 0.03 -2.37 12.85
CA GLY A 155 -0.64 -3.54 12.30
C GLY A 155 -2.02 -3.19 11.77
N ILE A 156 -2.64 -4.13 11.05
CA ILE A 156 -4.00 -3.96 10.52
C ILE A 156 -5.02 -3.60 11.62
N ALA A 157 -4.87 -4.17 12.82
CA ALA A 157 -5.75 -3.90 13.96
C ALA A 157 -5.66 -2.45 14.48
N ASP A 158 -4.53 -1.78 14.24
CA ASP A 158 -4.32 -0.39 14.64
C ASP A 158 -5.01 0.58 13.66
N LEU A 159 -5.17 0.18 12.39
CA LEU A 159 -5.85 0.97 11.37
C LEU A 159 -7.37 0.76 11.38
N VAL A 160 -7.86 -0.42 11.76
CA VAL A 160 -9.30 -0.74 11.76
C VAL A 160 -10.07 0.00 12.86
N ARG A 161 -9.39 0.45 13.90
CA ARG A 161 -9.99 1.25 14.97
C ARG A 161 -10.01 2.73 14.57
N ASP A 162 -11.14 3.19 14.08
CA ASP A 162 -11.44 4.57 13.69
C ASP A 162 -10.21 5.49 13.50
N GLY A 163 -10.02 6.11 12.32
CA GLY A 163 -8.81 6.86 11.93
C GLY A 163 -8.33 7.97 12.89
N THR A 164 -8.89 8.04 14.09
CA THR A 164 -8.51 8.83 15.26
C THR A 164 -7.70 8.03 16.27
N ASP A 165 -7.28 6.78 15.95
CA ASP A 165 -6.53 5.96 16.93
C ASP A 165 -5.26 6.72 17.38
N PRO A 166 -5.09 6.96 18.70
CA PRO A 166 -3.91 7.60 19.25
C PRO A 166 -2.60 6.89 18.87
N ARG A 167 -2.64 5.62 18.50
CA ARG A 167 -1.46 4.86 18.07
C ARG A 167 -0.91 5.35 16.74
N PHE A 168 -1.77 5.71 15.76
CA PHE A 168 -1.29 6.30 14.52
C PHE A 168 -0.58 7.63 14.80
N HIS A 169 -1.19 8.51 15.57
CA HIS A 169 -0.58 9.79 15.94
C HIS A 169 0.73 9.60 16.73
N GLN A 170 0.81 8.61 17.60
CA GLN A 170 2.04 8.27 18.32
C GLN A 170 3.13 7.72 17.39
N ALA A 171 2.77 6.85 16.43
CA ALA A 171 3.68 6.32 15.43
C ALA A 171 4.20 7.44 14.53
N TYR A 172 3.31 8.33 14.06
CA TYR A 172 3.66 9.49 13.26
C TYR A 172 4.59 10.45 14.01
N ALA A 173 4.27 10.78 15.25
CA ALA A 173 5.11 11.63 16.08
C ALA A 173 6.49 11.01 16.35
N ARG A 174 6.58 9.68 16.50
CA ARG A 174 7.86 8.95 16.59
C ARG A 174 8.66 9.04 15.30
N ALA A 175 8.05 8.74 14.17
CA ALA A 175 8.68 8.82 12.86
C ALA A 175 9.18 10.24 12.57
N HIS A 176 8.38 11.25 12.86
CA HIS A 176 8.76 12.66 12.72
C HIS A 176 9.98 13.03 13.58
N ARG A 177 10.01 12.58 14.84
CA ARG A 177 11.18 12.83 15.73
C ARG A 177 12.45 12.16 15.23
N LEU A 178 12.36 10.95 14.67
CA LEU A 178 13.50 10.25 14.10
C LEU A 178 14.06 11.04 12.91
N CYS A 179 13.21 11.45 11.98
CA CYS A 179 13.61 12.23 10.81
C CYS A 179 14.13 13.65 11.18
N SER A 180 13.62 14.26 12.26
CA SER A 180 14.05 15.59 12.67
C SER A 180 15.40 15.61 13.39
N LYS A 181 15.79 14.51 14.06
CA LYS A 181 17.08 14.39 14.75
C LYS A 181 18.24 14.16 13.77
N GLU A 182 17.96 13.52 12.67
CA GLU A 182 18.96 13.26 11.62
C GLU A 182 18.85 14.31 10.51
N LYS A 183 19.35 15.53 10.77
CA LYS A 183 19.38 16.65 9.77
C LYS A 183 20.22 16.35 8.51
N GLY A 184 20.42 15.11 8.14
CA GLY A 184 21.18 14.66 6.98
C GLY A 184 20.52 13.62 6.08
N LEU A 185 19.36 13.05 6.43
CA LEU A 185 18.74 11.93 5.71
C LEU A 185 17.43 12.24 4.97
N CYS A 186 16.89 13.45 5.12
CA CYS A 186 15.71 13.89 4.38
C CYS A 186 16.14 14.88 3.28
N LEU A 187 16.62 14.37 2.16
CA LEU A 187 16.69 15.06 0.87
C LEU A 187 15.60 14.51 -0.04
#